data_f5b90c6876847f87a50777bacacc4526
#
_entry.id   f5b90c6876847f87a50777bacacc4526
#
_cell.length_a   1.000
_cell.length_b   1.000
_cell.length_c   1.000
_cell.angle_alpha   90.00
_cell.angle_beta   90.00
_cell.angle_gamma   90.00
#
_symmetry.space_group_name_H-M   'P 1'
#
loop_
_entity.id
_entity.type
_entity.pdbx_description
1 polymer ?
#
loop_
_entity_poly.entity_id
_entity_poly.type
_entity_poly.pdbx_seq_one_letter_code
_entity_poly.pdbx_strand_id
1 'polypeptide(L)'
;MATTTHLTNPHVTIGAVDLGDQCTAATLRIGYDSLESTAFGDTGRKFTKGLADVEVTLTLFLSYGTSEVEATLEGVVGDGDTTIVIKTTNATEGASNPHYTISNAMLQSFTPINGTVGELSTVDVTFVGGTWARDITPP
;
A
#
# COMPACT_ATOMS: atom_id res chain seq x y z
N MET A 1 -16.17 -8.01 -21.27
CA MET A 1 -15.52 -9.28 -20.91
C MET A 1 -14.85 -9.13 -19.56
N ALA A 2 -15.08 -10.05 -18.65
CA ALA A 2 -14.45 -10.05 -17.37
C ALA A 2 -13.08 -10.75 -17.44
N THR A 3 -12.09 -10.18 -16.76
CA THR A 3 -10.77 -10.81 -16.67
C THR A 3 -10.46 -11.09 -15.21
N THR A 4 -9.69 -12.15 -14.99
CA THR A 4 -9.24 -12.52 -13.65
C THR A 4 -7.82 -12.03 -13.45
N THR A 5 -7.55 -11.41 -12.30
CA THR A 5 -6.23 -10.89 -11.99
C THR A 5 -5.44 -11.90 -11.14
N HIS A 6 -4.22 -12.12 -11.57
CA HIS A 6 -3.30 -13.00 -10.87
C HIS A 6 -1.99 -12.23 -10.68
N LEU A 7 -1.64 -11.96 -9.43
CA LEU A 7 -0.43 -11.18 -9.13
C LEU A 7 0.79 -12.08 -9.23
N THR A 8 1.47 -12.00 -10.37
CA THR A 8 2.69 -12.76 -10.61
C THR A 8 3.96 -11.91 -10.48
N ASN A 9 3.82 -10.59 -10.68
CA ASN A 9 4.96 -9.68 -10.66
C ASN A 9 4.53 -8.31 -10.16
N PRO A 10 4.01 -8.23 -8.92
CA PRO A 10 3.64 -6.94 -8.37
C PRO A 10 4.87 -6.08 -8.16
N HIS A 11 4.69 -4.78 -8.30
CA HIS A 11 5.77 -3.81 -8.13
C HIS A 11 5.39 -2.90 -6.96
N VAL A 12 6.25 -2.86 -5.95
CA VAL A 12 6.05 -2.05 -4.76
C VAL A 12 7.28 -1.19 -4.55
N THR A 13 7.06 0.13 -4.49
CA THR A 13 8.14 1.09 -4.24
C THR A 13 7.81 1.85 -2.94
N ILE A 14 8.73 1.85 -2.00
CA ILE A 14 8.59 2.59 -0.75
C ILE A 14 9.65 3.68 -0.75
N GLY A 15 9.20 4.94 -0.68
CA GLY A 15 10.07 6.06 -0.93
C GLY A 15 10.55 6.02 -2.38
N ALA A 16 11.83 5.80 -2.57
CA ALA A 16 12.42 5.65 -3.89
C ALA A 16 13.02 4.26 -4.10
N VAL A 17 12.72 3.31 -3.22
CA VAL A 17 13.33 1.98 -3.23
C VAL A 17 12.30 0.94 -3.69
N ASP A 18 12.67 0.15 -4.68
CA ASP A 18 11.83 -0.91 -5.23
C ASP A 18 12.03 -2.19 -4.43
N LEU A 19 10.96 -2.65 -3.76
CA LEU A 19 10.97 -3.88 -2.98
C LEU A 19 10.11 -4.97 -3.61
N GLY A 20 9.73 -4.82 -4.87
CA GLY A 20 8.81 -5.75 -5.53
C GLY A 20 9.34 -7.18 -5.61
N ASP A 21 10.64 -7.36 -5.71
CA ASP A 21 11.25 -8.69 -5.79
C ASP A 21 11.27 -9.43 -4.45
N GLN A 22 10.91 -8.76 -3.36
CA GLN A 22 10.89 -9.35 -2.03
C GLN A 22 9.50 -9.38 -1.42
N CYS A 23 8.51 -8.86 -2.14
CA CYS A 23 7.14 -8.79 -1.67
C CYS A 23 6.38 -10.06 -2.05
N THR A 24 5.82 -10.75 -1.05
CA THR A 24 5.03 -11.95 -1.29
C THR A 24 3.54 -11.68 -1.28
N ALA A 25 3.11 -10.59 -0.65
CA ALA A 25 1.70 -10.21 -0.61
C ALA A 25 1.59 -8.71 -0.42
N ALA A 26 0.59 -8.11 -1.06
CA ALA A 26 0.33 -6.68 -0.95
C ALA A 26 -1.18 -6.47 -0.96
N THR A 27 -1.66 -5.64 -0.03
CA THR A 27 -3.07 -5.28 0.05
C THR A 27 -3.17 -3.78 0.23
N LEU A 28 -3.96 -3.14 -0.62
CA LEU A 28 -4.28 -1.72 -0.51
C LEU A 28 -5.77 -1.60 -0.24
N ARG A 29 -6.11 -0.99 0.90
CA ARG A 29 -7.49 -0.72 1.26
C ARG A 29 -7.71 0.79 1.27
N ILE A 30 -8.72 1.25 0.56
CA ILE A 30 -9.09 2.65 0.50
C ILE A 30 -10.51 2.78 1.03
N GLY A 31 -10.69 3.67 1.99
CA GLY A 31 -12.00 3.93 2.55
C GLY A 31 -12.17 5.39 2.90
N TYR A 32 -13.37 5.74 3.24
CA TYR A 32 -13.71 7.09 3.71
C TYR A 32 -14.64 6.96 4.91
N ASP A 33 -14.51 7.89 5.84
CA ASP A 33 -15.49 8.00 6.90
C ASP A 33 -16.84 8.35 6.30
N SER A 34 -17.89 7.72 6.79
CA SER A 34 -19.25 8.01 6.36
C SER A 34 -19.88 8.98 7.33
N LEU A 35 -20.25 10.15 6.84
CA LEU A 35 -20.94 11.17 7.64
C LEU A 35 -22.39 11.20 7.21
N GLU A 36 -23.31 11.05 8.16
CA GLU A 36 -24.74 11.08 7.86
C GLU A 36 -25.18 12.50 7.57
N SER A 37 -25.83 12.71 6.42
CA SER A 37 -26.31 14.01 5.98
C SER A 37 -27.82 14.00 5.73
N THR A 38 -28.53 13.07 6.37
CA THR A 38 -29.99 12.97 6.27
C THR A 38 -30.64 14.21 6.85
N ALA A 39 -31.59 14.78 6.11
CA ALA A 39 -32.32 15.98 6.53
C ALA A 39 -33.82 15.74 6.50
N PHE A 40 -34.59 16.69 6.98
CA PHE A 40 -36.04 16.63 6.93
C PHE A 40 -36.50 16.54 5.47
N GLY A 41 -37.45 15.66 5.22
CA GLY A 41 -37.98 15.44 3.90
C GLY A 41 -37.30 14.30 3.15
N ASP A 42 -36.19 13.80 3.67
CA ASP A 42 -35.52 12.65 3.07
C ASP A 42 -36.27 11.37 3.44
N THR A 43 -36.47 10.50 2.44
CA THR A 43 -37.15 9.23 2.67
C THR A 43 -36.17 8.09 2.91
N GLY A 44 -34.88 8.31 2.73
CA GLY A 44 -33.82 7.36 3.02
C GLY A 44 -32.64 8.07 3.66
N ARG A 45 -31.74 7.30 4.24
CA ARG A 45 -30.55 7.86 4.85
C ARG A 45 -29.56 8.28 3.77
N LYS A 46 -28.92 9.42 3.96
CA LYS A 46 -27.89 9.94 3.06
C LYS A 46 -26.58 10.03 3.82
N PHE A 47 -25.51 9.73 3.12
CA PHE A 47 -24.16 9.76 3.70
C PHE A 47 -23.24 10.57 2.78
N THR A 48 -22.34 11.30 3.39
CA THR A 48 -21.30 12.05 2.71
C THR A 48 -19.95 11.53 3.18
N LYS A 49 -18.99 11.46 2.26
CA LYS A 49 -17.67 10.98 2.63
C LYS A 49 -16.95 11.97 3.53
N GLY A 50 -16.30 11.45 4.56
CA GLY A 50 -15.44 12.24 5.42
C GLY A 50 -13.99 12.12 5.01
N LEU A 51 -13.11 11.96 5.99
CA LEU A 51 -11.68 11.82 5.73
C LEU A 51 -11.36 10.47 5.09
N ALA A 52 -10.34 10.45 4.25
CA ALA A 52 -9.86 9.22 3.65
C ALA A 52 -9.18 8.35 4.71
N ASP A 53 -9.38 7.05 4.59
CA ASP A 53 -8.77 6.05 5.46
C ASP A 53 -8.06 5.05 4.55
N VAL A 54 -6.75 5.18 4.42
CA VAL A 54 -5.94 4.38 3.52
C VAL A 54 -5.05 3.47 4.35
N GLU A 55 -4.97 2.21 3.96
CA GLU A 55 -4.15 1.23 4.63
C GLU A 55 -3.46 0.36 3.61
N VAL A 56 -2.15 0.20 3.76
CA VAL A 56 -1.33 -0.66 2.90
C VAL A 56 -0.68 -1.72 3.78
N THR A 57 -0.95 -2.98 3.50
CA THR A 57 -0.35 -4.11 4.21
C THR A 57 0.53 -4.87 3.24
N LEU A 58 1.78 -5.09 3.62
CA LEU A 58 2.77 -5.78 2.80
C LEU A 58 3.40 -6.91 3.59
N THR A 59 3.57 -8.05 2.94
CA THR A 59 4.38 -9.15 3.47
C THR A 59 5.63 -9.25 2.62
N LEU A 60 6.78 -9.09 3.26
CA LEU A 60 8.07 -9.01 2.59
C LEU A 60 9.02 -10.05 3.17
N PHE A 61 9.90 -10.59 2.33
CA PHE A 61 11.04 -11.34 2.85
C PHE A 61 12.02 -10.35 3.49
N LEU A 62 12.49 -10.68 4.68
CA LEU A 62 13.49 -9.85 5.33
C LEU A 62 14.83 -9.99 4.63
N SER A 63 15.45 -8.85 4.37
CA SER A 63 16.80 -8.80 3.80
C SER A 63 17.52 -7.61 4.39
N TYR A 64 18.83 -7.72 4.44
CA TYR A 64 19.68 -6.72 5.08
C TYR A 64 20.72 -6.22 4.10
N GLY A 65 21.04 -4.93 4.22
CA GLY A 65 21.99 -4.30 3.32
C GLY A 65 21.43 -2.99 2.78
N THR A 66 22.23 -2.32 1.97
CA THR A 66 21.83 -1.04 1.36
C THR A 66 20.69 -1.29 0.38
N SER A 67 19.60 -0.51 0.50
CA SER A 67 18.40 -0.58 -0.34
C SER A 67 17.63 -1.90 -0.19
N GLU A 68 17.88 -2.65 0.86
CA GLU A 68 17.12 -3.86 1.17
C GLU A 68 15.97 -3.53 2.12
N VAL A 69 15.18 -4.55 2.48
CA VAL A 69 13.93 -4.36 3.21
C VAL A 69 14.18 -3.69 4.58
N GLU A 70 15.12 -4.23 5.37
CA GLU A 70 15.36 -3.72 6.71
C GLU A 70 15.82 -2.26 6.67
N ALA A 71 16.80 -1.93 5.83
CA ALA A 71 17.33 -0.57 5.76
C ALA A 71 16.29 0.43 5.27
N THR A 72 15.44 0.01 4.33
CA THR A 72 14.37 0.86 3.80
C THR A 72 13.31 1.15 4.86
N LEU A 73 12.87 0.11 5.58
CA LEU A 73 11.82 0.27 6.58
C LEU A 73 12.33 1.03 7.81
N GLU A 74 13.59 0.81 8.21
CA GLU A 74 14.18 1.54 9.32
C GLU A 74 14.20 3.04 9.05
N GLY A 75 14.45 3.43 7.81
CA GLY A 75 14.48 4.83 7.43
C GLY A 75 13.13 5.52 7.40
N VAL A 76 12.02 4.77 7.37
CA VAL A 76 10.69 5.36 7.23
C VAL A 76 9.76 5.09 8.41
N VAL A 77 10.14 4.22 9.35
CA VAL A 77 9.26 3.92 10.48
C VAL A 77 9.04 5.18 11.34
N GLY A 78 7.79 5.46 11.64
CA GLY A 78 7.42 6.64 12.40
C GLY A 78 7.38 7.93 11.60
N ASP A 79 7.73 7.89 10.33
CA ASP A 79 7.79 9.05 9.46
C ASP A 79 6.46 9.18 8.71
N GLY A 80 5.78 10.30 8.88
CA GLY A 80 4.43 10.51 8.36
C GLY A 80 4.37 11.06 6.93
N ASP A 81 5.45 11.02 6.18
CA ASP A 81 5.49 11.55 4.82
C ASP A 81 6.01 10.54 3.79
N THR A 82 5.83 9.26 4.06
CA THR A 82 6.29 8.19 3.17
C THR A 82 5.38 8.08 1.96
N THR A 83 5.97 7.94 0.77
CA THR A 83 5.24 7.71 -0.47
C THR A 83 5.39 6.25 -0.88
N ILE A 84 4.27 5.61 -1.19
CA ILE A 84 4.24 4.21 -1.60
C ILE A 84 3.58 4.12 -2.97
N VAL A 85 4.20 3.40 -3.90
CA VAL A 85 3.63 3.13 -5.22
C VAL A 85 3.43 1.63 -5.34
N ILE A 86 2.20 1.23 -5.66
CA ILE A 86 1.84 -0.19 -5.82
C ILE A 86 1.27 -0.39 -7.21
N LYS A 87 1.79 -1.39 -7.90
CA LYS A 87 1.38 -1.75 -9.25
C LYS A 87 1.04 -3.23 -9.28
N THR A 88 0.07 -3.60 -10.09
CA THR A 88 -0.29 -5.01 -10.25
C THR A 88 0.75 -5.76 -11.05
N THR A 89 1.39 -5.08 -12.00
CA THR A 89 2.52 -5.63 -12.75
C THR A 89 3.54 -4.52 -12.97
N ASN A 90 4.72 -4.88 -13.43
CA ASN A 90 5.78 -3.93 -13.76
C ASN A 90 5.64 -3.39 -15.19
N ALA A 91 4.48 -3.56 -15.82
CA ALA A 91 4.21 -3.05 -17.16
C ALA A 91 3.83 -1.57 -17.12
N THR A 92 3.70 -0.97 -18.30
CA THR A 92 3.30 0.43 -18.43
C THR A 92 1.89 0.65 -17.87
N GLU A 93 1.67 1.82 -17.28
CA GLU A 93 0.35 2.19 -16.75
C GLU A 93 -0.73 2.10 -17.82
N GLY A 94 -1.92 1.68 -17.40
CA GLY A 94 -3.07 1.62 -18.28
C GLY A 94 -4.30 1.19 -17.50
N ALA A 95 -5.45 1.14 -18.19
CA ALA A 95 -6.70 0.75 -17.53
C ALA A 95 -6.64 -0.68 -16.99
N SER A 96 -5.83 -1.54 -17.59
CA SER A 96 -5.65 -2.91 -17.13
C SER A 96 -4.46 -3.07 -16.19
N ASN A 97 -3.71 -2.02 -15.95
CA ASN A 97 -2.55 -2.01 -15.05
C ASN A 97 -2.47 -0.68 -14.32
N PRO A 98 -3.44 -0.41 -13.42
CA PRO A 98 -3.42 0.85 -12.69
C PRO A 98 -2.30 0.86 -11.67
N HIS A 99 -1.71 2.05 -11.49
CA HIS A 99 -0.73 2.31 -10.46
C HIS A 99 -1.37 3.13 -9.36
N TYR A 100 -1.20 2.72 -8.13
CA TYR A 100 -1.70 3.47 -6.98
C TYR A 100 -0.54 4.10 -6.25
N THR A 101 -0.64 5.41 -6.03
CA THR A 101 0.34 6.18 -5.28
C THR A 101 -0.30 6.65 -3.99
N ILE A 102 0.31 6.31 -2.86
CA ILE A 102 -0.14 6.75 -1.54
C ILE A 102 0.91 7.71 -1.01
N SER A 103 0.47 8.92 -0.68
CA SER A 103 1.33 9.99 -0.18
C SER A 103 1.05 10.23 1.29
N ASN A 104 2.08 10.57 2.06
CA ASN A 104 1.96 10.90 3.49
C ASN A 104 1.46 9.72 4.32
N ALA A 105 1.87 8.51 3.96
CA ALA A 105 1.59 7.33 4.75
C ALA A 105 2.60 7.21 5.89
N MET A 106 2.21 6.53 6.95
CA MET A 106 3.07 6.32 8.11
C MET A 106 3.17 4.84 8.42
N LEU A 107 4.39 4.35 8.57
CA LEU A 107 4.65 3.01 9.09
C LEU A 107 4.65 3.07 10.61
N GLN A 108 3.66 2.43 11.23
CA GLN A 108 3.47 2.50 12.68
C GLN A 108 4.55 1.73 13.43
N SER A 109 4.91 0.55 12.91
CA SER A 109 5.87 -0.32 13.57
C SER A 109 6.43 -1.30 12.55
N PHE A 110 7.63 -1.80 12.81
CA PHE A 110 8.13 -2.92 12.03
C PHE A 110 9.04 -3.80 12.89
N THR A 111 9.19 -5.04 12.45
CA THR A 111 9.95 -6.04 13.18
C THR A 111 11.24 -6.31 12.39
N PRO A 112 12.37 -5.68 12.78
CA PRO A 112 13.59 -5.79 11.99
C PRO A 112 14.26 -7.17 12.08
N ILE A 113 13.92 -7.93 13.10
CA ILE A 113 14.43 -9.30 13.28
C ILE A 113 13.24 -10.20 13.56
N ASN A 114 12.97 -11.13 12.64
CA ASN A 114 11.85 -12.03 12.76
C ASN A 114 12.15 -13.29 11.96
N GLY A 115 12.33 -14.40 12.65
CA GLY A 115 12.59 -15.64 11.93
C GLY A 115 12.90 -16.79 12.86
N THR A 116 12.90 -17.98 12.25
CA THR A 116 13.21 -19.24 12.92
C THR A 116 14.32 -19.91 12.11
N VAL A 117 15.23 -20.57 12.82
CA VAL A 117 16.33 -21.28 12.17
C VAL A 117 15.76 -22.32 11.19
N GLY A 118 16.25 -22.31 9.97
CA GLY A 118 15.81 -23.23 8.92
C GLY A 118 14.64 -22.73 8.10
N GLU A 119 14.11 -21.55 8.37
CA GLU A 119 13.00 -20.96 7.63
C GLU A 119 13.39 -19.60 7.07
N LEU A 120 12.73 -19.19 5.98
CA LEU A 120 12.90 -17.85 5.43
C LEU A 120 12.24 -16.85 6.37
N SER A 121 12.97 -15.77 6.65
CA SER A 121 12.42 -14.70 7.51
C SER A 121 11.53 -13.79 6.71
N THR A 122 10.36 -13.48 7.25
CA THR A 122 9.40 -12.56 6.62
C THR A 122 9.01 -11.49 7.63
N VAL A 123 8.48 -10.38 7.11
CA VAL A 123 7.96 -9.31 7.95
C VAL A 123 6.65 -8.81 7.34
N ASP A 124 5.66 -8.59 8.21
CA ASP A 124 4.41 -7.94 7.82
C ASP A 124 4.47 -6.51 8.28
N VAL A 125 4.19 -5.58 7.37
CA VAL A 125 4.18 -4.15 7.69
C VAL A 125 2.87 -3.55 7.24
N THR A 126 2.39 -2.57 8.01
CA THR A 126 1.17 -1.86 7.71
C THR A 126 1.45 -0.37 7.72
N PHE A 127 1.18 0.28 6.60
CA PHE A 127 1.21 1.74 6.50
C PHE A 127 -0.21 2.26 6.62
N VAL A 128 -0.39 3.34 7.36
CA VAL A 128 -1.70 3.91 7.60
C VAL A 128 -1.70 5.39 7.24
N GLY A 129 -2.88 5.88 6.85
CA GLY A 129 -3.10 7.29 6.58
C GLY A 129 -2.63 7.70 5.20
N GLY A 130 -2.64 9.01 4.99
CA GLY A 130 -2.23 9.60 3.73
C GLY A 130 -3.37 9.77 2.75
N THR A 131 -3.00 10.12 1.54
CA THR A 131 -3.92 10.28 0.43
C THR A 131 -3.51 9.34 -0.70
N TRP A 132 -4.45 9.06 -1.59
CA TRP A 132 -4.22 8.10 -2.66
C TRP A 132 -4.52 8.73 -4.01
N ALA A 133 -3.89 8.22 -5.05
CA ALA A 133 -4.17 8.58 -6.43
C ALA A 133 -4.05 7.34 -7.31
N ARG A 134 -4.94 7.23 -8.27
CA ARG A 134 -4.91 6.15 -9.25
C ARG A 134 -4.39 6.70 -10.56
N ASP A 135 -3.39 6.06 -11.12
CA ASP A 135 -2.78 6.49 -12.38
C ASP A 135 -2.90 5.38 -13.41
N ILE A 136 -3.56 5.68 -14.51
CA ILE A 136 -3.70 4.77 -15.65
C ILE A 136 -3.16 5.38 -16.94
N THR A 137 -2.49 6.53 -16.84
CA THR A 137 -1.95 7.25 -17.99
C THR A 137 -0.45 6.96 -18.12
N PRO A 138 0.02 6.41 -19.24
CA PRO A 138 1.44 6.15 -19.43
C PRO A 138 2.26 7.45 -19.36
N PRO A 139 3.51 7.35 -18.86
CA PRO A 139 4.37 8.53 -18.78
C PRO A 139 4.75 9.11 -20.14
#